data_d3134f463651f2c1c0e2f44385a2d401
#
_entry.id   d3134f463651f2c1c0e2f44385a2d401
#
_cell.length_a   1.000
_cell.length_b   1.000
_cell.length_c   1.000
_cell.angle_alpha   90.00
_cell.angle_beta   90.00
_cell.angle_gamma   90.00
#
_symmetry.space_group_name_H-M   'P 1'
#
loop_
_entity.id
_entity.type
_entity.pdbx_description
1 polymer ?
#
loop_
_entity_poly.entity_id
_entity_poly.type
_entity_poly.pdbx_seq_one_letter_code
_entity_poly.pdbx_strand_id
1 'polypeptide(L)'
;MTTAPPTQALLELRGVSVSFDGFLALNDLNLHLAPGELRAVIGPNGAGKTTFLDVITGKVRPTKGDVLFRGRSLVGTSEHRIARLGIGRKFQTPRIYQNLTPRRNLELAVSRRRSPMDLLFGRLDSTARDRVQQLLGVVGLESHAQNQAGSLSHGQKQWLEIAML
;
A
#
# COMPACT_ATOMS: atom_id res chain seq x y z
N MET A 1 13.09 17.46 -33.31
CA MET A 1 12.92 16.39 -32.29
C MET A 1 12.52 17.08 -31.00
N THR A 2 11.22 17.11 -30.71
CA THR A 2 10.68 17.72 -29.49
C THR A 2 10.85 16.71 -28.35
N THR A 3 11.85 16.91 -27.50
CA THR A 3 11.98 16.14 -26.27
C THR A 3 10.83 16.53 -25.37
N ALA A 4 9.89 15.61 -25.14
CA ALA A 4 8.88 15.77 -24.10
C ALA A 4 9.57 16.09 -22.76
N PRO A 5 9.03 17.00 -21.93
CA PRO A 5 9.63 17.30 -20.64
C PRO A 5 9.71 15.99 -19.83
N PRO A 6 10.79 15.79 -19.05
CA PRO A 6 10.95 14.56 -18.28
C PRO A 6 9.71 14.37 -17.39
N THR A 7 8.99 13.28 -17.61
CA THR A 7 7.82 12.92 -16.80
C THR A 7 8.28 12.87 -15.35
N GLN A 8 7.75 13.74 -14.51
CA GLN A 8 8.14 13.82 -13.11
C GLN A 8 7.94 12.46 -12.46
N ALA A 9 8.99 11.92 -11.81
CA ALA A 9 8.92 10.64 -11.14
C ALA A 9 7.77 10.60 -10.13
N LEU A 10 7.02 9.51 -10.12
CA LEU A 10 6.06 9.23 -9.07
C LEU A 10 6.77 8.87 -7.76
N LEU A 11 7.78 8.00 -7.87
CA LEU A 11 8.61 7.56 -6.76
C LEU A 11 10.08 7.58 -7.22
N GLU A 12 10.97 8.11 -6.37
CA GLU A 12 12.39 8.17 -6.65
C GLU A 12 13.19 7.83 -5.39
N LEU A 13 14.18 6.98 -5.54
CA LEU A 13 15.18 6.68 -4.52
C LEU A 13 16.51 7.23 -5.02
N ARG A 14 17.21 8.00 -4.18
CA ARG A 14 18.50 8.62 -4.50
C ARG A 14 19.55 8.18 -3.50
N GLY A 15 20.47 7.33 -3.91
CA GLY A 15 21.59 6.88 -3.09
C GLY A 15 21.20 6.20 -1.80
N VAL A 16 20.06 5.49 -1.78
CA VAL A 16 19.50 4.92 -0.57
C VAL A 16 20.33 3.77 -0.06
N SER A 17 20.83 3.91 1.18
CA SER A 17 21.53 2.84 1.89
C SER A 17 20.86 2.56 3.23
N VAL A 18 20.84 1.28 3.62
CA VAL A 18 20.31 0.81 4.91
C VAL A 18 21.29 -0.16 5.52
N SER A 19 21.69 0.11 6.76
CA SER A 19 22.54 -0.79 7.55
C SER A 19 21.82 -1.18 8.83
N PHE A 20 21.88 -2.47 9.19
CA PHE A 20 21.43 -3.04 10.45
C PHE A 20 22.65 -3.63 11.17
N ASP A 21 23.04 -3.06 12.29
CA ASP A 21 24.16 -3.54 13.13
C ASP A 21 25.44 -3.86 12.33
N GLY A 22 25.75 -3.01 11.35
CA GLY A 22 26.91 -3.16 10.47
C GLY A 22 26.65 -4.01 9.21
N PHE A 23 25.53 -4.73 9.13
CA PHE A 23 25.12 -5.41 7.91
C PHE A 23 24.44 -4.47 6.94
N LEU A 24 25.01 -4.33 5.73
CA LEU A 24 24.50 -3.44 4.69
C LEU A 24 23.40 -4.15 3.89
N ALA A 25 22.15 -3.86 4.19
CA ALA A 25 20.99 -4.46 3.53
C ALA A 25 20.64 -3.80 2.19
N LEU A 26 20.88 -2.49 2.06
CA LEU A 26 20.80 -1.74 0.80
C LEU A 26 22.06 -0.87 0.69
N ASN A 27 22.64 -0.80 -0.50
CA ASN A 27 23.84 -0.02 -0.79
C ASN A 27 23.62 0.84 -2.02
N ASP A 28 23.62 2.16 -1.84
CA ASP A 28 23.53 3.18 -2.90
C ASP A 28 22.43 2.90 -3.93
N LEU A 29 21.25 2.48 -3.45
CA LEU A 29 20.14 2.12 -4.33
C LEU A 29 19.54 3.37 -4.96
N ASN A 30 19.52 3.36 -6.30
CA ASN A 30 18.90 4.38 -7.12
C ASN A 30 17.75 3.78 -7.91
N LEU A 31 16.57 4.39 -7.86
CA LEU A 31 15.38 3.95 -8.57
C LEU A 31 14.57 5.16 -9.01
N HIS A 32 14.00 5.05 -10.20
CA HIS A 32 13.01 6.00 -10.71
C HIS A 32 11.79 5.23 -11.19
N LEU A 33 10.61 5.58 -10.72
CA LEU A 33 9.33 4.99 -11.11
C LEU A 33 8.40 6.08 -11.65
N ALA A 34 7.96 5.91 -12.89
CA ALA A 34 7.02 6.82 -13.53
C ALA A 34 5.56 6.54 -13.12
N PRO A 35 4.62 7.51 -13.26
CA PRO A 35 3.20 7.24 -13.10
C PRO A 35 2.73 6.16 -14.08
N GLY A 36 1.92 5.20 -13.59
CA GLY A 36 1.41 4.08 -14.39
C GLY A 36 2.42 2.97 -14.70
N GLU A 37 3.67 3.11 -14.25
CA GLU A 37 4.69 2.09 -14.47
C GLU A 37 4.50 0.88 -13.54
N LEU A 38 4.63 -0.32 -14.09
CA LEU A 38 4.74 -1.58 -13.35
C LEU A 38 6.20 -2.02 -13.31
N ARG A 39 6.77 -2.14 -12.11
CA ARG A 39 8.16 -2.56 -11.89
C ARG A 39 8.23 -3.85 -11.10
N ALA A 40 8.87 -4.87 -11.66
CA ALA A 40 9.17 -6.11 -10.93
C ALA A 40 10.54 -6.01 -10.26
N VAL A 41 10.62 -6.40 -8.98
CA VAL A 41 11.87 -6.49 -8.21
C VAL A 41 12.14 -7.96 -7.93
N ILE A 42 13.20 -8.49 -8.55
CA ILE A 42 13.56 -9.90 -8.51
C ILE A 42 14.92 -10.05 -7.82
N GLY A 43 15.11 -11.14 -7.08
CA GLY A 43 16.38 -11.46 -6.42
C GLY A 43 16.20 -12.57 -5.39
N PRO A 44 17.31 -13.19 -4.92
CA PRO A 44 17.29 -14.26 -3.91
C PRO A 44 16.77 -13.77 -2.55
N ASN A 45 16.54 -14.72 -1.64
CA ASN A 45 16.25 -14.36 -0.25
C ASN A 45 17.47 -13.65 0.36
N GLY A 46 17.21 -12.60 1.14
CA GLY A 46 18.28 -11.76 1.70
C GLY A 46 18.78 -10.64 0.79
N ALA A 47 18.35 -10.55 -0.48
CA ALA A 47 18.78 -9.49 -1.41
C ALA A 47 18.21 -8.09 -1.12
N GLY A 48 17.66 -7.84 0.07
CA GLY A 48 17.16 -6.52 0.45
C GLY A 48 15.78 -6.13 -0.08
N LYS A 49 15.06 -7.03 -0.81
CA LYS A 49 13.73 -6.71 -1.39
C LYS A 49 12.73 -6.21 -0.35
N THR A 50 12.66 -6.88 0.79
CA THR A 50 11.77 -6.47 1.89
C THR A 50 12.20 -5.13 2.47
N THR A 51 13.51 -4.95 2.71
CA THR A 51 14.08 -3.69 3.21
C THR A 51 13.79 -2.53 2.27
N PHE A 52 13.91 -2.74 0.97
CA PHE A 52 13.54 -1.76 -0.07
C PHE A 52 12.08 -1.30 0.09
N LEU A 53 11.13 -2.24 0.21
CA LEU A 53 9.72 -1.91 0.42
C LEU A 53 9.47 -1.27 1.80
N ASP A 54 10.19 -1.72 2.84
CA ASP A 54 10.10 -1.16 4.19
C ASP A 54 10.57 0.30 4.24
N VAL A 55 11.57 0.66 3.44
CA VAL A 55 12.04 2.06 3.30
C VAL A 55 10.99 2.93 2.61
N ILE A 56 10.41 2.47 1.51
CA ILE A 56 9.37 3.23 0.78
C ILE A 56 8.14 3.47 1.65
N THR A 57 7.78 2.49 2.49
CA THR A 57 6.60 2.60 3.37
C THR A 57 6.90 3.31 4.70
N GLY A 58 8.15 3.72 4.94
CA GLY A 58 8.58 4.43 6.15
C GLY A 58 8.76 3.57 7.39
N LYS A 59 8.65 2.24 7.25
CA LYS A 59 8.88 1.28 8.33
C LYS A 59 10.36 1.21 8.73
N VAL A 60 11.25 1.38 7.75
CA VAL A 60 12.70 1.46 7.94
C VAL A 60 13.18 2.81 7.46
N ARG A 61 13.95 3.51 8.30
CA ARG A 61 14.60 4.76 7.92
C ARG A 61 15.92 4.46 7.23
N PRO A 62 16.21 5.04 6.04
CA PRO A 62 17.49 4.89 5.41
C PRO A 62 18.61 5.55 6.24
N THR A 63 19.79 4.94 6.23
CA THR A 63 21.00 5.49 6.86
C THR A 63 21.64 6.58 6.00
N LYS A 64 21.46 6.47 4.66
CA LYS A 64 21.91 7.48 3.68
C LYS A 64 20.88 7.56 2.54
N GLY A 65 20.95 8.68 1.81
CA GLY A 65 20.09 8.92 0.66
C GLY A 65 18.72 9.44 0.99
N ASP A 66 17.87 9.54 -0.02
CA ASP A 66 16.50 10.06 0.12
C ASP A 66 15.50 9.24 -0.68
N VAL A 67 14.26 9.24 -0.23
CA VAL A 67 13.10 8.65 -0.91
C VAL A 67 12.09 9.73 -1.17
N LEU A 68 11.80 10.00 -2.43
CA LEU A 68 10.89 11.05 -2.83
C LEU A 68 9.62 10.46 -3.46
N PHE A 69 8.48 10.93 -3.04
CA PHE A 69 7.19 10.65 -3.65
C PHE A 69 6.58 11.95 -4.18
N ARG A 70 6.37 12.03 -5.49
CA ARG A 70 5.94 13.24 -6.19
C ARG A 70 6.81 14.46 -5.81
N GLY A 71 8.14 14.24 -5.76
CA GLY A 71 9.13 15.26 -5.43
C GLY A 71 9.23 15.65 -3.95
N ARG A 72 8.46 15.02 -3.04
CA ARG A 72 8.52 15.28 -1.60
C ARG A 72 9.23 14.13 -0.88
N SER A 73 10.19 14.45 -0.02
CA SER A 73 10.88 13.46 0.80
C SER A 73 9.92 12.75 1.77
N LEU A 74 10.06 11.42 1.82
CA LEU A 74 9.36 10.55 2.77
C LEU A 74 10.20 10.27 4.02
N VAL A 75 11.50 10.59 4.02
CA VAL A 75 12.41 10.28 5.12
C VAL A 75 11.95 10.98 6.41
N GLY A 76 11.77 10.18 7.47
CA GLY A 76 11.24 10.67 8.73
C GLY A 76 9.72 10.86 8.78
N THR A 77 9.01 10.57 7.69
CA THR A 77 7.54 10.57 7.66
C THR A 77 7.01 9.24 8.21
N SER A 78 6.01 9.29 9.08
CA SER A 78 5.43 8.08 9.68
C SER A 78 4.64 7.25 8.66
N GLU A 79 4.62 5.91 8.83
CA GLU A 79 3.94 4.97 7.94
C GLU A 79 2.49 5.38 7.63
N HIS A 80 1.73 5.80 8.64
CA HIS A 80 0.33 6.21 8.43
C HIS A 80 0.18 7.50 7.59
N ARG A 81 1.16 8.41 7.64
CA ARG A 81 1.18 9.60 6.77
C ARG A 81 1.54 9.22 5.34
N ILE A 82 2.49 8.31 5.18
CA ILE A 82 2.87 7.76 3.87
C ILE A 82 1.68 7.04 3.21
N ALA A 83 0.95 6.22 3.98
CA ALA A 83 -0.29 5.60 3.50
C ALA A 83 -1.35 6.61 3.04
N ARG A 84 -1.47 7.75 3.75
CA ARG A 84 -2.37 8.86 3.34
C ARG A 84 -1.95 9.55 2.05
N LEU A 85 -0.69 9.51 1.69
CA LEU A 85 -0.20 10.02 0.41
C LEU A 85 -0.57 9.10 -0.77
N GLY A 86 -1.07 7.88 -0.49
CA GLY A 86 -1.48 6.90 -1.48
C GLY A 86 -0.45 5.80 -1.74
N ILE A 87 0.53 5.61 -0.84
CA ILE A 87 1.46 4.48 -0.91
C ILE A 87 0.92 3.34 -0.05
N GLY A 88 0.37 2.32 -0.70
CA GLY A 88 -0.10 1.10 -0.04
C GLY A 88 0.89 -0.04 -0.19
N ARG A 89 0.86 -1.00 0.74
CA ARG A 89 1.64 -2.24 0.68
C ARG A 89 0.78 -3.44 1.04
N LYS A 90 0.82 -4.45 0.18
CA LYS A 90 0.27 -5.77 0.51
C LYS A 90 1.27 -6.55 1.35
N PHE A 91 0.81 -7.15 2.44
CA PHE A 91 1.61 -8.05 3.28
C PHE A 91 1.49 -9.51 2.80
N GLN A 92 2.43 -10.37 3.21
CA GLN A 92 2.41 -11.79 2.85
C GLN A 92 1.24 -12.52 3.49
N THR A 93 0.89 -12.17 4.73
CA THR A 93 -0.30 -12.68 5.41
C THR A 93 -1.43 -11.66 5.25
N PRO A 94 -2.60 -12.06 4.72
CA PRO A 94 -3.72 -11.14 4.54
C PRO A 94 -4.14 -10.47 5.85
N ARG A 95 -4.16 -9.15 5.87
CA ARG A 95 -4.58 -8.33 7.01
C ARG A 95 -6.00 -7.86 6.82
N ILE A 96 -6.94 -8.77 7.03
CA ILE A 96 -8.38 -8.52 6.99
C ILE A 96 -8.99 -8.70 8.38
N TYR A 97 -10.10 -8.03 8.63
CA TYR A 97 -10.89 -8.23 9.84
C TYR A 97 -11.77 -9.48 9.67
N GLN A 98 -11.28 -10.64 10.14
CA GLN A 98 -11.88 -11.94 9.87
C GLN A 98 -13.30 -12.09 10.43
N ASN A 99 -13.61 -11.41 11.52
CA ASN A 99 -14.94 -11.41 12.17
C ASN A 99 -15.94 -10.45 11.51
N LEU A 100 -15.48 -9.65 10.53
CA LEU A 100 -16.33 -8.77 9.75
C LEU A 100 -16.61 -9.40 8.39
N THR A 101 -17.66 -8.93 7.71
CA THR A 101 -17.95 -9.32 6.34
C THR A 101 -16.99 -8.66 5.36
N PRO A 102 -16.76 -9.21 4.13
CA PRO A 102 -16.03 -8.54 3.06
C PRO A 102 -16.53 -7.12 2.80
N ARG A 103 -17.84 -6.93 2.73
CA ARG A 103 -18.48 -5.61 2.62
C ARG A 103 -18.00 -4.67 3.73
N ARG A 104 -18.05 -5.11 4.99
CA ARG A 104 -17.67 -4.27 6.13
C ARG A 104 -16.17 -3.96 6.15
N ASN A 105 -15.31 -4.90 5.74
CA ASN A 105 -13.89 -4.66 5.55
C ASN A 105 -13.64 -3.52 4.54
N LEU A 106 -14.31 -3.57 3.38
CA LEU A 106 -14.20 -2.52 2.36
C LEU A 106 -14.79 -1.19 2.80
N GLU A 107 -15.91 -1.21 3.53
CA GLU A 107 -16.50 0.00 4.11
C GLU A 107 -15.52 0.73 5.03
N LEU A 108 -14.79 0.00 5.86
CA LEU A 108 -13.75 0.55 6.72
C LEU A 108 -12.60 1.15 5.91
N ALA A 109 -12.18 0.48 4.83
CA ALA A 109 -11.10 0.96 3.96
C ALA A 109 -11.48 2.22 3.18
N VAL A 110 -12.69 2.27 2.62
CA VAL A 110 -13.20 3.39 1.81
C VAL A 110 -13.59 4.60 2.67
N SER A 111 -13.93 4.37 3.94
CA SER A 111 -14.38 5.43 4.84
C SER A 111 -13.27 6.46 5.09
N ARG A 112 -13.49 7.71 4.67
CA ARG A 112 -12.62 8.84 4.98
C ARG A 112 -12.84 9.41 6.39
N ARG A 113 -13.87 8.97 7.10
CA ARG A 113 -14.22 9.41 8.45
C ARG A 113 -13.30 8.72 9.45
N ARG A 114 -12.71 9.50 10.35
CA ARG A 114 -11.61 9.07 11.22
C ARG A 114 -12.01 8.99 12.69
N SER A 115 -13.24 9.34 13.04
CA SER A 115 -13.74 9.21 14.39
C SER A 115 -14.18 7.77 14.65
N PRO A 116 -13.84 7.14 15.79
CA PRO A 116 -14.38 5.84 16.18
C PRO A 116 -15.91 5.82 16.21
N MET A 117 -16.53 6.93 16.57
CA MET A 117 -18.01 7.08 16.57
C MET A 117 -18.59 7.09 15.16
N ASP A 118 -17.90 7.73 14.20
CA ASP A 118 -18.30 7.73 12.80
C ASP A 118 -18.22 6.34 12.18
N LEU A 119 -17.26 5.51 12.62
CA LEU A 119 -17.13 4.11 12.18
C LEU A 119 -18.23 3.21 12.73
N LEU A 120 -18.70 3.47 13.96
CA LEU A 120 -19.74 2.68 14.60
C LEU A 120 -21.16 3.06 14.15
N PHE A 121 -21.43 4.36 13.99
CA PHE A 121 -22.76 4.90 13.73
C PHE A 121 -22.92 5.67 12.43
N GLY A 122 -21.80 5.97 11.73
CA GLY A 122 -21.79 6.72 10.48
C GLY A 122 -22.37 5.91 9.32
N ARG A 123 -23.42 6.42 8.67
CA ARG A 123 -23.86 5.91 7.36
C ARG A 123 -22.84 6.33 6.31
N LEU A 124 -22.36 5.37 5.51
CA LEU A 124 -21.62 5.69 4.30
C LEU A 124 -22.48 6.56 3.38
N ASP A 125 -21.86 7.54 2.75
CA ASP A 125 -22.52 8.27 1.66
C ASP A 125 -22.78 7.33 0.46
N SER A 126 -23.61 7.76 -0.48
CA SER A 126 -23.94 6.96 -1.67
C SER A 126 -22.69 6.60 -2.47
N THR A 127 -21.78 7.55 -2.67
CA THR A 127 -20.55 7.38 -3.44
C THR A 127 -19.64 6.30 -2.84
N ALA A 128 -19.49 6.28 -1.51
CA ALA A 128 -18.71 5.26 -0.82
C ALA A 128 -19.37 3.87 -0.91
N ARG A 129 -20.71 3.80 -0.86
CA ARG A 129 -21.45 2.55 -1.05
C ARG A 129 -21.27 1.98 -2.46
N ASP A 130 -21.39 2.84 -3.47
CA ASP A 130 -21.20 2.47 -4.87
C ASP A 130 -19.76 1.98 -5.10
N ARG A 131 -18.78 2.66 -4.50
CA ARG A 131 -17.38 2.22 -4.55
C ARG A 131 -17.17 0.86 -3.91
N VAL A 132 -17.76 0.57 -2.76
CA VAL A 132 -17.69 -0.75 -2.11
C VAL A 132 -18.32 -1.82 -3.00
N GLN A 133 -19.48 -1.55 -3.62
CA GLN A 133 -20.13 -2.50 -4.52
C GLN A 133 -19.27 -2.76 -5.75
N GLN A 134 -18.68 -1.74 -6.34
CA GLN A 134 -17.75 -1.86 -7.48
C GLN A 134 -16.54 -2.72 -7.10
N LEU A 135 -15.92 -2.49 -5.93
CA LEU A 135 -14.77 -3.25 -5.46
C LEU A 135 -15.11 -4.72 -5.25
N LEU A 136 -16.28 -5.02 -4.65
CA LEU A 136 -16.75 -6.41 -4.50
C LEU A 136 -16.86 -7.12 -5.85
N GLY A 137 -17.39 -6.44 -6.87
CA GLY A 137 -17.47 -6.98 -8.23
C GLY A 137 -16.10 -7.22 -8.86
N VAL A 138 -15.19 -6.25 -8.75
CA VAL A 138 -13.83 -6.37 -9.33
C VAL A 138 -13.07 -7.57 -8.74
N VAL A 139 -13.24 -7.84 -7.43
CA VAL A 139 -12.54 -8.96 -6.77
C VAL A 139 -13.35 -10.25 -6.71
N GLY A 140 -14.55 -10.30 -7.32
CA GLY A 140 -15.39 -11.49 -7.39
C GLY A 140 -15.93 -11.96 -6.04
N LEU A 141 -16.19 -11.05 -5.10
CA LEU A 141 -16.66 -11.37 -3.74
C LEU A 141 -18.12 -10.96 -3.48
N GLU A 142 -18.90 -10.66 -4.53
CA GLU A 142 -20.31 -10.23 -4.39
C GLU A 142 -21.18 -11.28 -3.68
N SER A 143 -21.04 -12.57 -4.07
CA SER A 143 -21.76 -13.68 -3.46
C SER A 143 -21.36 -13.94 -2.01
N HIS A 144 -20.20 -13.48 -1.58
CA HIS A 144 -19.66 -13.64 -0.22
C HIS A 144 -19.76 -12.36 0.60
N ALA A 145 -20.34 -11.30 0.05
CA ALA A 145 -20.32 -9.95 0.64
C ALA A 145 -20.85 -9.87 2.07
N GLN A 146 -21.73 -10.78 2.46
CA GLN A 146 -22.38 -10.84 3.77
C GLN A 146 -21.88 -11.99 4.66
N ASN A 147 -21.02 -12.88 4.16
CA ASN A 147 -20.44 -13.96 4.95
C ASN A 147 -19.31 -13.40 5.83
N GLN A 148 -18.87 -14.16 6.85
CA GLN A 148 -17.69 -13.76 7.59
C GLN A 148 -16.43 -13.86 6.70
N ALA A 149 -15.58 -12.84 6.69
CA ALA A 149 -14.34 -12.85 5.91
C ALA A 149 -13.37 -13.96 6.36
N GLY A 150 -13.48 -14.42 7.60
CA GLY A 150 -12.74 -15.57 8.11
C GLY A 150 -13.02 -16.87 7.36
N SER A 151 -14.22 -17.06 6.79
CA SER A 151 -14.61 -18.26 6.03
C SER A 151 -14.15 -18.25 4.56
N LEU A 152 -13.63 -17.12 4.07
CA LEU A 152 -13.09 -17.02 2.72
C LEU A 152 -11.86 -17.92 2.53
N SER A 153 -11.68 -18.44 1.32
CA SER A 153 -10.44 -19.13 0.94
C SER A 153 -9.23 -18.19 1.05
N HIS A 154 -8.03 -18.76 1.09
CA HIS A 154 -6.80 -17.96 1.15
C HIS A 154 -6.69 -16.96 -0.01
N GLY A 155 -6.98 -17.38 -1.23
CA GLY A 155 -6.98 -16.50 -2.41
C GLY A 155 -8.02 -15.39 -2.32
N GLN A 156 -9.25 -15.69 -1.87
CA GLN A 156 -10.29 -14.70 -1.66
C GLN A 156 -9.90 -13.67 -0.59
N LYS A 157 -9.25 -14.10 0.49
CA LYS A 157 -8.69 -13.18 1.51
C LYS A 157 -7.63 -12.26 0.93
N GLN A 158 -6.78 -12.76 0.05
CA GLN A 158 -5.79 -11.92 -0.64
C GLN A 158 -6.43 -10.89 -1.56
N TRP A 159 -7.47 -11.27 -2.33
CA TRP A 159 -8.20 -10.34 -3.17
C TRP A 159 -8.92 -9.26 -2.35
N LEU A 160 -9.53 -9.65 -1.23
CA LEU A 160 -10.15 -8.68 -0.33
C LEU A 160 -9.13 -7.67 0.22
N GLU A 161 -7.94 -8.14 0.64
CA GLU A 161 -6.86 -7.26 1.12
C GLU A 161 -6.41 -6.27 0.03
N ILE A 162 -6.25 -6.74 -1.21
CA ILE A 162 -5.87 -5.86 -2.34
C ILE A 162 -6.95 -4.78 -2.56
N ALA A 163 -8.21 -5.16 -2.48
CA ALA A 163 -9.32 -4.21 -2.64
C ALA A 163 -9.43 -3.18 -1.49
N MET A 164 -8.82 -3.45 -0.33
CA MET A 164 -8.76 -2.54 0.82
C MET A 164 -7.61 -1.52 0.73
N LEU A 165 -6.64 -1.71 -0.18
CA LEU A 165 -5.53 -0.78 -0.42
C LEU A 165 -5.97 0.43 -1.28
#